data_2d69096d5871fc1932a9450fb189a89d
#
_entry.id   2d69096d5871fc1932a9450fb189a89d
#
_cell.length_a   1.000
_cell.length_b   1.000
_cell.length_c   1.000
_cell.angle_alpha   90.00
_cell.angle_beta   90.00
_cell.angle_gamma   90.00
#
_symmetry.space_group_name_H-M   'P 1'
#
loop_
_entity.id
_entity.type
_entity.pdbx_description
1 polymer ?
#
loop_
_entity_poly.entity_id
_entity_poly.type
_entity_poly.pdbx_seq_one_letter_code
_entity_poly.pdbx_strand_id
1 'polypeptide(L)'
;MFTSPNKSIFTDVEQTGASSEFYDKFTIRYHISIILKSMWEQSVHKIAIINESKSGKQFVKFINMLMNDTTFLLDESMDALKRIHEVQQEMEDTQKWSQQSQEQQQTRMRNLNQDERQCRSYLTLARETVDMFHYLTQDIKEPFLRPELVDRLAAMLNFNLKQLSGSKCKNLKVRNPEKYNWDPKWLLSHLVDIYIHLDSDTLAAALANDQRSFSMETFQDAVTRIQKNLSMSQSDVEKFKALAEKAQQITLDNMKKDEDYEDAPEDFIGKKNVFIIFSRVSL
;
A
#
# COMPACT_ATOMS: atom_id res chain seq x y z
N MET A 1 -15.15 29.02 -23.18
CA MET A 1 -14.38 28.69 -21.97
C MET A 1 -14.80 27.30 -21.55
N PHE A 2 -14.06 26.28 -21.99
CA PHE A 2 -14.29 24.90 -21.52
C PHE A 2 -13.57 24.76 -20.18
N THR A 3 -14.32 24.77 -19.09
CA THR A 3 -13.81 24.32 -17.80
C THR A 3 -13.42 22.85 -17.96
N SER A 4 -12.17 22.53 -17.70
CA SER A 4 -11.63 21.17 -17.83
C SER A 4 -12.50 20.21 -17.01
N PRO A 5 -13.17 19.21 -17.61
CA PRO A 5 -14.04 18.27 -16.89
C PRO A 5 -13.26 17.43 -15.87
N ASN A 6 -11.92 17.34 -16.01
CA ASN A 6 -11.07 16.55 -15.13
C ASN A 6 -10.85 17.19 -13.76
N LYS A 7 -10.94 18.52 -13.64
CA LYS A 7 -10.71 19.25 -12.39
C LYS A 7 -11.85 19.02 -11.40
N SER A 8 -13.06 18.85 -11.90
CA SER A 8 -14.25 18.55 -11.10
C SER A 8 -14.18 17.13 -10.49
N ILE A 9 -13.75 16.14 -11.27
CA ILE A 9 -13.74 14.73 -10.82
C ILE A 9 -12.81 14.54 -9.62
N PHE A 10 -11.58 15.07 -9.66
CA PHE A 10 -10.63 14.94 -8.53
C PHE A 10 -11.11 15.68 -7.27
N THR A 11 -11.72 16.87 -7.44
CA THR A 11 -12.27 17.64 -6.33
C THR A 11 -13.49 16.95 -5.74
N ASP A 12 -14.37 16.41 -6.57
CA ASP A 12 -15.58 15.72 -6.11
C ASP A 12 -15.25 14.41 -5.39
N VAL A 13 -14.23 13.67 -5.84
CA VAL A 13 -13.74 12.46 -5.15
C VAL A 13 -13.18 12.80 -3.77
N GLU A 14 -12.43 13.90 -3.62
CA GLU A 14 -11.90 14.35 -2.34
C GLU A 14 -13.03 14.75 -1.37
N GLN A 15 -14.06 15.41 -1.87
CA GLN A 15 -15.19 15.89 -1.06
C GLN A 15 -16.18 14.79 -0.67
N THR A 16 -16.18 13.65 -1.38
CA THR A 16 -17.02 12.51 -1.00
C THR A 16 -16.58 11.95 0.34
N GLY A 17 -17.27 12.24 1.39
CA GLY A 17 -16.99 11.69 2.70
C GLY A 17 -17.19 12.63 3.88
N ALA A 18 -17.43 13.92 3.63
CA ALA A 18 -17.69 14.88 4.71
C ALA A 18 -19.08 14.71 5.35
N SER A 19 -20.02 14.02 4.67
CA SER A 19 -21.43 13.90 5.13
C SER A 19 -22.13 12.60 4.83
N SER A 20 -21.44 11.57 4.23
CA SER A 20 -22.08 10.29 3.90
C SER A 20 -21.64 9.18 4.85
N GLU A 21 -22.54 8.20 5.07
CA GLU A 21 -22.20 6.99 5.77
C GLU A 21 -21.01 6.28 5.07
N PHE A 22 -20.17 5.61 5.86
CA PHE A 22 -18.93 4.96 5.40
C PHE A 22 -19.13 4.11 4.12
N TYR A 23 -20.25 3.40 4.01
CA TYR A 23 -20.54 2.53 2.88
C TYR A 23 -20.75 3.31 1.58
N ASP A 24 -21.43 4.44 1.62
CA ASP A 24 -21.71 5.27 0.45
C ASP A 24 -20.44 5.88 -0.13
N LYS A 25 -19.52 6.33 0.73
CA LYS A 25 -18.25 6.89 0.33
C LYS A 25 -17.43 5.94 -0.55
N PHE A 26 -17.26 4.70 -0.13
CA PHE A 26 -16.48 3.73 -0.89
C PHE A 26 -17.21 3.26 -2.16
N THR A 27 -18.52 3.12 -2.12
CA THR A 27 -19.33 2.79 -3.31
C THR A 27 -19.18 3.87 -4.39
N ILE A 28 -19.27 5.14 -4.01
CA ILE A 28 -19.07 6.27 -4.94
C ILE A 28 -17.64 6.23 -5.51
N ARG A 29 -16.64 6.06 -4.68
CA ARG A 29 -15.23 5.98 -5.11
C ARG A 29 -14.95 4.79 -6.03
N TYR A 30 -15.60 3.67 -5.77
CA TYR A 30 -15.54 2.51 -6.66
C TYR A 30 -16.07 2.84 -8.06
N HIS A 31 -17.23 3.47 -8.17
CA HIS A 31 -17.76 3.87 -9.48
C HIS A 31 -16.88 4.91 -10.18
N ILE A 32 -16.30 5.85 -9.42
CA ILE A 32 -15.35 6.82 -9.96
C ILE A 32 -14.07 6.12 -10.45
N SER A 33 -13.56 5.11 -9.75
CA SER A 33 -12.37 4.36 -10.20
C SER A 33 -12.60 3.67 -11.54
N ILE A 34 -13.78 3.09 -11.75
CA ILE A 34 -14.16 2.49 -13.04
C ILE A 34 -14.20 3.53 -14.16
N ILE A 35 -14.78 4.71 -13.88
CA ILE A 35 -14.82 5.81 -14.85
C ILE A 35 -13.40 6.28 -15.18
N LEU A 36 -12.56 6.51 -14.17
CA LEU A 36 -11.18 6.94 -14.37
C LEU A 36 -10.37 5.91 -15.16
N LYS A 37 -10.55 4.62 -14.90
CA LYS A 37 -9.92 3.55 -15.69
C LYS A 37 -10.34 3.59 -17.14
N SER A 38 -11.63 3.71 -17.41
CA SER A 38 -12.16 3.84 -18.77
C SER A 38 -11.63 5.09 -19.50
N MET A 39 -11.50 6.22 -18.79
CA MET A 39 -10.87 7.42 -19.33
C MET A 39 -9.37 7.21 -19.59
N TRP A 40 -8.66 6.48 -18.71
CA TRP A 40 -7.25 6.18 -18.87
C TRP A 40 -6.95 5.33 -20.11
N GLU A 41 -7.84 4.44 -20.47
CA GLU A 41 -7.75 3.61 -21.68
C GLU A 41 -7.88 4.42 -22.98
N GLN A 42 -8.45 5.62 -22.91
CA GLN A 42 -8.59 6.51 -24.06
C GLN A 42 -7.42 7.51 -24.12
N SER A 43 -6.61 7.45 -25.16
CA SER A 43 -5.36 8.23 -25.29
C SER A 43 -5.55 9.75 -25.10
N VAL A 44 -6.65 10.33 -25.58
CA VAL A 44 -6.95 11.76 -25.41
C VAL A 44 -7.15 12.12 -23.94
N HIS A 45 -7.91 11.31 -23.20
CA HIS A 45 -8.18 11.54 -21.79
C HIS A 45 -6.95 11.22 -20.92
N LYS A 46 -6.21 10.17 -21.26
CA LYS A 46 -4.95 9.81 -20.60
C LYS A 46 -3.95 10.98 -20.66
N ILE A 47 -3.72 11.56 -21.84
CA ILE A 47 -2.84 12.72 -22.01
C ILE A 47 -3.31 13.91 -21.15
N ALA A 48 -4.62 14.17 -21.11
CA ALA A 48 -5.19 15.25 -20.30
C ALA A 48 -4.95 15.03 -18.80
N ILE A 49 -5.14 13.80 -18.29
CA ILE A 49 -4.87 13.44 -16.90
C ILE A 49 -3.37 13.58 -16.56
N ILE A 50 -2.48 13.10 -17.44
CA ILE A 50 -1.02 13.24 -17.25
C ILE A 50 -0.61 14.72 -17.21
N ASN A 51 -1.19 15.58 -18.07
CA ASN A 51 -0.89 17.00 -18.06
C ASN A 51 -1.43 17.68 -16.79
N GLU A 52 -2.63 17.35 -16.35
CA GLU A 52 -3.21 17.88 -15.10
C GLU A 52 -2.39 17.45 -13.86
N SER A 53 -1.82 16.25 -13.87
CA SER A 53 -0.98 15.75 -12.76
C SER A 53 0.25 16.62 -12.51
N LYS A 54 0.76 17.30 -13.53
CA LYS A 54 1.93 18.20 -13.44
C LYS A 54 1.60 19.53 -12.77
N SER A 55 0.34 19.99 -12.85
CA SER A 55 -0.08 21.32 -12.44
C SER A 55 -0.32 21.50 -10.94
N GLY A 56 -0.27 20.42 -10.13
CA GLY A 56 -0.05 20.61 -8.72
C GLY A 56 -1.04 20.07 -7.72
N LYS A 57 -1.60 20.97 -6.89
CA LYS A 57 -2.21 20.64 -5.58
C LYS A 57 -3.38 19.65 -5.63
N GLN A 58 -4.19 19.68 -6.67
CA GLN A 58 -5.39 18.82 -6.75
C GLN A 58 -5.02 17.35 -6.94
N PHE A 59 -4.04 17.08 -7.81
CA PHE A 59 -3.56 15.72 -8.02
C PHE A 59 -2.88 15.15 -6.77
N VAL A 60 -2.09 15.97 -6.05
CA VAL A 60 -1.47 15.58 -4.77
C VAL A 60 -2.53 15.22 -3.73
N LYS A 61 -3.61 16.00 -3.62
CA LYS A 61 -4.73 15.69 -2.73
C LYS A 61 -5.42 14.39 -3.11
N PHE A 62 -5.64 14.17 -4.41
CA PHE A 62 -6.20 12.92 -4.90
C PHE A 62 -5.32 11.72 -4.55
N ILE A 63 -3.99 11.80 -4.74
CA ILE A 63 -3.05 10.74 -4.37
C ILE A 63 -3.06 10.50 -2.86
N ASN A 64 -3.11 11.55 -2.04
CA ASN A 64 -3.24 11.42 -0.58
C ASN A 64 -4.50 10.64 -0.18
N MET A 65 -5.62 10.95 -0.80
CA MET A 65 -6.87 10.23 -0.57
C MET A 65 -6.74 8.76 -1.00
N LEU A 66 -6.18 8.51 -2.20
CA LEU A 66 -5.99 7.17 -2.72
C LEU A 66 -5.08 6.33 -1.82
N MET A 67 -3.99 6.90 -1.29
CA MET A 67 -3.11 6.22 -0.31
C MET A 67 -3.87 5.87 0.97
N ASN A 68 -4.65 6.80 1.52
CA ASN A 68 -5.43 6.55 2.73
C ASN A 68 -6.46 5.42 2.52
N ASP A 69 -7.17 5.47 1.39
CA ASP A 69 -8.17 4.46 1.07
C ASP A 69 -7.51 3.08 0.85
N THR A 70 -6.42 3.03 0.10
CA THR A 70 -5.70 1.77 -0.16
C THR A 70 -5.16 1.17 1.15
N THR A 71 -4.52 1.98 1.99
CA THR A 71 -4.01 1.53 3.29
C THR A 71 -5.13 0.96 4.14
N PHE A 72 -6.21 1.72 4.34
CA PHE A 72 -7.34 1.30 5.14
C PHE A 72 -7.99 0.01 4.62
N LEU A 73 -8.27 -0.05 3.31
CA LEU A 73 -8.95 -1.19 2.71
C LEU A 73 -8.10 -2.46 2.75
N LEU A 74 -6.79 -2.36 2.53
CA LEU A 74 -5.88 -3.50 2.63
C LEU A 74 -5.72 -3.97 4.08
N ASP A 75 -5.55 -3.05 5.05
CA ASP A 75 -5.42 -3.40 6.46
C ASP A 75 -6.66 -4.14 6.97
N GLU A 76 -7.83 -3.58 6.78
CA GLU A 76 -9.09 -4.18 7.20
C GLU A 76 -9.36 -5.53 6.51
N SER A 77 -8.98 -5.63 5.22
CA SER A 77 -9.10 -6.90 4.48
C SER A 77 -8.18 -7.97 5.04
N MET A 78 -6.92 -7.63 5.31
CA MET A 78 -5.94 -8.58 5.85
C MET A 78 -6.29 -9.00 7.27
N ASP A 79 -6.81 -8.11 8.08
CA ASP A 79 -7.29 -8.45 9.43
C ASP A 79 -8.53 -9.33 9.39
N ALA A 80 -9.46 -9.09 8.47
CA ALA A 80 -10.60 -9.99 8.24
C ALA A 80 -10.13 -11.38 7.76
N LEU A 81 -9.16 -11.44 6.83
CA LEU A 81 -8.58 -12.71 6.38
C LEU A 81 -7.94 -13.51 7.52
N LYS A 82 -7.24 -12.84 8.44
CA LYS A 82 -6.65 -13.48 9.64
C LYS A 82 -7.74 -14.09 10.52
N ARG A 83 -8.79 -13.32 10.82
CA ARG A 83 -9.93 -13.81 11.62
C ARG A 83 -10.64 -14.98 10.94
N ILE A 84 -10.87 -14.91 9.62
CA ILE A 84 -11.41 -16.00 8.82
C ILE A 84 -10.51 -17.24 8.90
N HIS A 85 -9.20 -17.07 8.72
CA HIS A 85 -8.23 -18.16 8.82
C HIS A 85 -8.28 -18.84 10.18
N GLU A 86 -8.28 -18.08 11.27
CA GLU A 86 -8.35 -18.59 12.65
C GLU A 86 -9.60 -19.46 12.87
N VAL A 87 -10.76 -18.96 12.48
CA VAL A 87 -12.01 -19.72 12.62
C VAL A 87 -12.02 -20.97 11.73
N GLN A 88 -11.47 -20.89 10.51
CA GLN A 88 -11.35 -22.04 9.62
C GLN A 88 -10.40 -23.10 10.20
N GLN A 89 -9.31 -22.70 10.85
CA GLN A 89 -8.42 -23.62 11.55
C GLN A 89 -9.07 -24.25 12.79
N GLU A 90 -9.82 -23.48 13.59
CA GLU A 90 -10.61 -24.01 14.71
C GLU A 90 -11.61 -25.08 14.24
N MET A 91 -12.26 -24.86 13.10
CA MET A 91 -13.23 -25.82 12.52
C MET A 91 -12.55 -27.08 11.95
N GLU A 92 -11.28 -27.01 11.54
CA GLU A 92 -10.49 -28.18 11.10
C GLU A 92 -10.14 -29.10 12.27
N ASP A 93 -9.91 -28.55 13.45
CA ASP A 93 -9.76 -29.33 14.68
C ASP A 93 -11.13 -29.80 15.18
N THR A 94 -11.63 -30.86 14.55
CA THR A 94 -12.97 -31.40 14.86
C THR A 94 -13.15 -31.75 16.32
N GLN A 95 -12.07 -32.13 17.04
CA GLN A 95 -12.12 -32.46 18.45
C GLN A 95 -12.36 -31.21 19.29
N LYS A 96 -11.60 -30.15 19.05
CA LYS A 96 -11.80 -28.86 19.75
C LYS A 96 -13.14 -28.22 19.38
N TRP A 97 -13.51 -28.28 18.10
CA TRP A 97 -14.77 -27.72 17.62
C TRP A 97 -15.98 -28.40 18.28
N SER A 98 -15.98 -29.73 18.39
CA SER A 98 -17.07 -30.49 19.01
C SER A 98 -17.17 -30.30 20.53
N GLN A 99 -16.12 -29.86 21.20
CA GLN A 99 -16.12 -29.54 22.64
C GLN A 99 -16.77 -28.19 22.96
N GLN A 100 -16.92 -27.31 21.96
CA GLN A 100 -17.57 -26.02 22.13
C GLN A 100 -19.09 -26.22 22.27
N SER A 101 -19.75 -25.37 23.08
CA SER A 101 -21.20 -25.38 23.19
C SER A 101 -21.83 -24.96 21.84
N GLN A 102 -23.09 -25.41 21.62
CA GLN A 102 -23.81 -25.02 20.40
C GLN A 102 -23.94 -23.50 20.25
N GLU A 103 -24.08 -22.77 21.35
CA GLU A 103 -24.14 -21.30 21.35
C GLU A 103 -22.82 -20.68 20.90
N GLN A 104 -21.70 -21.21 21.40
CA GLN A 104 -20.35 -20.77 20.99
C GLN A 104 -20.11 -21.01 19.50
N GLN A 105 -20.43 -22.21 18.99
CA GLN A 105 -20.32 -22.53 17.57
C GLN A 105 -21.19 -21.61 16.72
N GLN A 106 -22.43 -21.34 17.11
CA GLN A 106 -23.33 -20.44 16.40
C GLN A 106 -22.77 -18.99 16.38
N THR A 107 -22.23 -18.51 17.48
CA THR A 107 -21.62 -17.18 17.57
C THR A 107 -20.39 -17.08 16.66
N ARG A 108 -19.50 -18.08 16.69
CA ARG A 108 -18.34 -18.16 15.78
C ARG A 108 -18.77 -18.13 14.31
N MET A 109 -19.79 -18.89 13.94
CA MET A 109 -20.31 -18.93 12.57
C MET A 109 -20.95 -17.61 12.14
N ARG A 110 -21.62 -16.89 13.04
CA ARG A 110 -22.16 -15.55 12.74
C ARG A 110 -21.04 -14.56 12.47
N ASN A 111 -20.01 -14.56 13.33
CA ASN A 111 -18.84 -13.69 13.18
C ASN A 111 -18.08 -14.01 11.87
N LEU A 112 -17.88 -15.30 11.57
CA LEU A 112 -17.27 -15.72 10.30
C LEU A 112 -18.03 -15.18 9.10
N ASN A 113 -19.36 -15.34 9.09
CA ASN A 113 -20.21 -14.84 7.99
C ASN A 113 -20.15 -13.31 7.85
N GLN A 114 -19.97 -12.58 8.95
CA GLN A 114 -19.80 -11.14 8.93
C GLN A 114 -18.41 -10.77 8.37
N ASP A 115 -17.33 -11.38 8.89
CA ASP A 115 -15.97 -11.17 8.43
C ASP A 115 -15.80 -11.51 6.94
N GLU A 116 -16.42 -12.59 6.47
CA GLU A 116 -16.41 -12.99 5.06
C GLU A 116 -17.08 -11.95 4.14
N ARG A 117 -18.21 -11.39 4.54
CA ARG A 117 -18.89 -10.32 3.77
C ARG A 117 -18.06 -9.04 3.75
N GLN A 118 -17.55 -8.63 4.90
CA GLN A 118 -16.70 -7.45 5.04
C GLN A 118 -15.41 -7.59 4.21
N CYS A 119 -14.73 -8.72 4.36
CA CYS A 119 -13.52 -9.04 3.64
C CYS A 119 -13.73 -8.94 2.12
N ARG A 120 -14.78 -9.57 1.59
CA ARG A 120 -15.11 -9.50 0.17
C ARG A 120 -15.37 -8.08 -0.30
N SER A 121 -16.13 -7.29 0.46
CA SER A 121 -16.43 -5.91 0.13
C SER A 121 -15.17 -5.07 0.07
N TYR A 122 -14.32 -5.15 1.10
CA TYR A 122 -13.09 -4.35 1.18
C TYR A 122 -12.05 -4.79 0.14
N LEU A 123 -11.88 -6.09 -0.10
CA LEU A 123 -10.94 -6.57 -1.13
C LEU A 123 -11.36 -6.16 -2.54
N THR A 124 -12.67 -6.12 -2.81
CA THR A 124 -13.16 -5.62 -4.10
C THR A 124 -12.75 -4.16 -4.32
N LEU A 125 -12.91 -3.32 -3.29
CA LEU A 125 -12.52 -1.90 -3.35
C LEU A 125 -11.00 -1.72 -3.34
N ALA A 126 -10.27 -2.48 -2.50
CA ALA A 126 -8.82 -2.44 -2.43
C ALA A 126 -8.17 -2.80 -3.77
N ARG A 127 -8.74 -3.77 -4.47
CA ARG A 127 -8.26 -4.17 -5.80
C ARG A 127 -8.31 -3.00 -6.79
N GLU A 128 -9.39 -2.25 -6.80
CA GLU A 128 -9.53 -1.07 -7.67
C GLU A 128 -8.53 0.04 -7.31
N THR A 129 -8.29 0.27 -6.02
CA THR A 129 -7.32 1.29 -5.60
C THR A 129 -5.88 0.89 -5.93
N VAL A 130 -5.50 -0.37 -5.77
CA VAL A 130 -4.17 -0.88 -6.14
C VAL A 130 -3.98 -0.85 -7.66
N ASP A 131 -4.98 -1.28 -8.43
CA ASP A 131 -4.94 -1.20 -9.89
C ASP A 131 -4.78 0.25 -10.36
N MET A 132 -5.44 1.20 -9.68
CA MET A 132 -5.29 2.64 -9.97
C MET A 132 -3.85 3.12 -9.71
N PHE A 133 -3.23 2.75 -8.59
CA PHE A 133 -1.81 3.03 -8.38
C PHE A 133 -0.95 2.44 -9.48
N HIS A 134 -1.20 1.19 -9.84
CA HIS A 134 -0.42 0.50 -10.85
C HIS A 134 -0.43 1.24 -12.19
N TYR A 135 -1.61 1.52 -12.77
CA TYR A 135 -1.65 2.18 -14.07
C TYR A 135 -1.24 3.66 -14.03
N LEU A 136 -1.51 4.38 -12.93
CA LEU A 136 -1.10 5.78 -12.82
C LEU A 136 0.43 5.92 -12.71
N THR A 137 1.08 5.09 -11.88
CA THR A 137 2.54 5.17 -11.66
C THR A 137 3.35 4.77 -12.88
N GLN A 138 2.76 4.03 -13.81
CA GLN A 138 3.42 3.65 -15.06
C GLN A 138 3.81 4.89 -15.89
N ASP A 139 2.94 5.88 -15.96
CA ASP A 139 3.13 7.07 -16.81
C ASP A 139 3.32 8.38 -16.00
N ILE A 140 2.89 8.41 -14.75
CA ILE A 140 2.99 9.55 -13.84
C ILE A 140 3.93 9.16 -12.71
N LYS A 141 5.07 9.84 -12.57
CA LYS A 141 6.08 9.52 -11.55
C LYS A 141 6.30 10.68 -10.57
N GLU A 142 6.61 11.86 -11.10
CA GLU A 142 7.03 13.02 -10.31
C GLU A 142 6.07 13.36 -9.16
N PRO A 143 4.74 13.43 -9.35
CA PRO A 143 3.84 13.76 -8.26
C PRO A 143 3.87 12.77 -7.09
N PHE A 144 4.11 11.47 -7.37
CA PHE A 144 4.23 10.44 -6.32
C PHE A 144 5.52 10.55 -5.51
N LEU A 145 6.57 11.13 -6.11
CA LEU A 145 7.90 11.26 -5.52
C LEU A 145 8.09 12.61 -4.80
N ARG A 146 7.05 13.42 -4.67
CA ARG A 146 7.11 14.69 -3.94
C ARG A 146 7.36 14.44 -2.44
N PRO A 147 8.11 15.34 -1.77
CA PRO A 147 8.43 15.19 -0.35
C PRO A 147 7.20 14.98 0.54
N GLU A 148 6.05 15.57 0.17
CA GLU A 148 4.80 15.46 0.94
C GLU A 148 4.16 14.07 0.87
N LEU A 149 4.55 13.23 -0.10
CA LEU A 149 3.92 11.96 -0.40
C LEU A 149 4.84 10.76 -0.28
N VAL A 150 6.10 10.89 -0.67
CA VAL A 150 7.01 9.77 -0.93
C VAL A 150 7.25 8.90 0.31
N ASP A 151 7.42 9.50 1.49
CA ASP A 151 7.67 8.74 2.72
C ASP A 151 6.43 7.90 3.11
N ARG A 152 5.25 8.48 2.95
CA ARG A 152 3.98 7.76 3.22
C ARG A 152 3.73 6.66 2.20
N LEU A 153 4.06 6.92 0.93
CA LEU A 153 3.97 5.92 -0.13
C LEU A 153 4.93 4.77 0.13
N ALA A 154 6.19 5.05 0.48
CA ALA A 154 7.18 4.05 0.85
C ALA A 154 6.72 3.20 2.04
N ALA A 155 6.20 3.82 3.10
CA ALA A 155 5.67 3.12 4.27
C ALA A 155 4.48 2.22 3.91
N MET A 156 3.54 2.68 3.08
CA MET A 156 2.41 1.89 2.59
C MET A 156 2.90 0.67 1.78
N LEU A 157 3.83 0.87 0.86
CA LEU A 157 4.36 -0.20 0.02
C LEU A 157 5.12 -1.25 0.86
N ASN A 158 6.04 -0.81 1.72
CA ASN A 158 6.82 -1.70 2.60
C ASN A 158 5.92 -2.50 3.55
N PHE A 159 4.93 -1.86 4.15
CA PHE A 159 4.00 -2.52 5.06
C PHE A 159 3.23 -3.63 4.34
N ASN A 160 2.65 -3.34 3.18
CA ASN A 160 1.90 -4.34 2.41
C ASN A 160 2.81 -5.46 1.86
N LEU A 161 4.02 -5.12 1.41
CA LEU A 161 5.01 -6.11 1.01
C LEU A 161 5.33 -7.08 2.15
N LYS A 162 5.52 -6.57 3.37
CA LYS A 162 5.78 -7.35 4.58
C LYS A 162 4.62 -8.28 4.95
N GLN A 163 3.38 -7.83 4.79
CA GLN A 163 2.19 -8.67 5.01
C GLN A 163 2.10 -9.83 4.01
N LEU A 164 2.44 -9.59 2.75
CA LEU A 164 2.33 -10.57 1.67
C LEU A 164 3.51 -11.55 1.60
N SER A 165 4.70 -11.11 1.97
CA SER A 165 5.96 -11.85 1.80
C SER A 165 6.57 -12.33 3.09
N GLY A 166 6.43 -11.59 4.18
CA GLY A 166 7.02 -11.91 5.48
C GLY A 166 6.42 -13.16 6.14
N SER A 167 6.95 -13.53 7.29
CA SER A 167 6.57 -14.75 8.03
C SER A 167 5.08 -14.86 8.36
N LYS A 168 4.40 -13.72 8.53
CA LYS A 168 2.96 -13.66 8.87
C LYS A 168 2.02 -13.91 7.68
N CYS A 169 2.52 -14.00 6.45
CA CYS A 169 1.68 -14.25 5.27
C CYS A 169 0.90 -15.58 5.34
N LYS A 170 1.34 -16.52 6.17
CA LYS A 170 0.65 -17.80 6.39
C LYS A 170 -0.73 -17.60 7.02
N ASN A 171 -0.91 -16.56 7.83
CA ASN A 171 -2.17 -16.23 8.49
C ASN A 171 -3.22 -15.63 7.53
N LEU A 172 -2.83 -15.32 6.29
CA LEU A 172 -3.72 -14.86 5.24
C LEU A 172 -4.24 -16.00 4.33
N LYS A 173 -3.90 -17.25 4.65
CA LYS A 173 -4.37 -18.42 3.92
C LYS A 173 -5.79 -18.77 4.34
N VAL A 174 -6.73 -18.57 3.45
CA VAL A 174 -8.14 -18.91 3.66
C VAL A 174 -8.56 -19.99 2.67
N ARG A 175 -9.62 -20.74 3.00
CA ARG A 175 -10.29 -21.65 2.08
C ARG A 175 -11.04 -20.84 1.03
N ASN A 176 -11.00 -21.26 -0.22
CA ASN A 176 -11.71 -20.63 -1.34
C ASN A 176 -11.42 -19.12 -1.42
N PRO A 177 -10.15 -18.68 -1.61
CA PRO A 177 -9.77 -17.27 -1.62
C PRO A 177 -10.53 -16.47 -2.69
N GLU A 178 -10.94 -17.10 -3.78
CA GLU A 178 -11.76 -16.51 -4.84
C GLU A 178 -13.13 -16.00 -4.34
N LYS A 179 -13.68 -16.59 -3.28
CA LYS A 179 -14.91 -16.13 -2.61
C LYS A 179 -14.79 -14.69 -2.10
N TYR A 180 -13.58 -14.28 -1.74
CA TYR A 180 -13.27 -12.98 -1.17
C TYR A 180 -12.63 -12.02 -2.18
N ASN A 181 -12.45 -12.40 -3.44
CA ASN A 181 -11.60 -11.71 -4.40
C ASN A 181 -10.14 -11.62 -3.93
N TRP A 182 -9.69 -12.57 -3.09
CA TRP A 182 -8.34 -12.62 -2.56
C TRP A 182 -7.39 -13.30 -3.52
N ASP A 183 -6.51 -12.51 -4.12
CA ASP A 183 -5.45 -12.99 -5.00
C ASP A 183 -4.11 -12.37 -4.55
N PRO A 184 -3.40 -13.01 -3.61
CA PRO A 184 -2.13 -12.50 -3.09
C PRO A 184 -1.02 -12.45 -4.16
N LYS A 185 -1.11 -13.25 -5.23
CA LYS A 185 -0.12 -13.22 -6.31
C LYS A 185 -0.30 -11.98 -7.17
N TRP A 186 -1.54 -11.69 -7.53
CA TRP A 186 -1.90 -10.49 -8.26
C TRP A 186 -1.51 -9.24 -7.46
N LEU A 187 -1.85 -9.20 -6.19
CA LEU A 187 -1.55 -8.06 -5.32
C LEU A 187 -0.03 -7.85 -5.18
N LEU A 188 0.73 -8.94 -4.96
CA LEU A 188 2.18 -8.86 -4.84
C LEU A 188 2.83 -8.36 -6.15
N SER A 189 2.43 -8.86 -7.32
CA SER A 189 2.99 -8.40 -8.59
C SER A 189 2.68 -6.94 -8.85
N HIS A 190 1.45 -6.47 -8.58
CA HIS A 190 1.10 -5.05 -8.75
C HIS A 190 1.88 -4.13 -7.80
N LEU A 191 2.09 -4.55 -6.56
CA LEU A 191 2.93 -3.77 -5.63
C LEU A 191 4.37 -3.68 -6.13
N VAL A 192 4.94 -4.78 -6.60
CA VAL A 192 6.33 -4.79 -7.13
C VAL A 192 6.44 -3.94 -8.40
N ASP A 193 5.44 -3.99 -9.28
CA ASP A 193 5.39 -3.11 -10.45
C ASP A 193 5.39 -1.62 -10.03
N ILE A 194 4.64 -1.24 -8.99
CA ILE A 194 4.63 0.13 -8.48
C ILE A 194 6.02 0.55 -7.98
N TYR A 195 6.75 -0.32 -7.26
CA TYR A 195 8.14 -0.05 -6.88
C TYR A 195 9.02 0.21 -8.10
N ILE A 196 8.90 -0.61 -9.14
CA ILE A 196 9.69 -0.51 -10.37
C ILE A 196 9.31 0.73 -11.17
N HIS A 197 8.02 1.07 -11.27
CA HIS A 197 7.57 2.28 -11.95
C HIS A 197 8.15 3.55 -11.34
N LEU A 198 8.28 3.58 -10.03
CA LEU A 198 8.74 4.73 -9.25
C LEU A 198 10.22 4.67 -8.87
N ASP A 199 10.97 3.68 -9.38
CA ASP A 199 12.40 3.50 -9.09
C ASP A 199 13.16 4.82 -9.31
N SER A 200 13.78 5.30 -8.24
CA SER A 200 14.51 6.56 -8.15
C SER A 200 15.31 6.65 -6.85
N ASP A 201 16.29 7.57 -6.81
CA ASP A 201 17.02 7.87 -5.57
C ASP A 201 16.10 8.35 -4.46
N THR A 202 15.08 9.12 -4.81
CA THR A 202 14.08 9.64 -3.88
C THR A 202 13.27 8.52 -3.23
N LEU A 203 12.78 7.56 -4.02
CA LEU A 203 12.07 6.41 -3.48
C LEU A 203 12.99 5.54 -2.63
N ALA A 204 14.21 5.25 -3.09
CA ALA A 204 15.17 4.45 -2.34
C ALA A 204 15.46 5.06 -0.95
N ALA A 205 15.62 6.38 -0.87
CA ALA A 205 15.80 7.09 0.40
C ALA A 205 14.56 7.00 1.29
N ALA A 206 13.36 7.16 0.74
CA ALA A 206 12.11 7.04 1.49
C ALA A 206 11.89 5.61 2.01
N LEU A 207 12.23 4.58 1.22
CA LEU A 207 12.19 3.17 1.66
C LEU A 207 13.15 2.93 2.83
N ALA A 208 14.38 3.45 2.74
CA ALA A 208 15.39 3.34 3.79
C ALA A 208 14.98 4.04 5.09
N ASN A 209 14.24 5.14 5.00
CA ASN A 209 13.75 5.90 6.16
C ASN A 209 12.61 5.18 6.91
N ASP A 210 11.90 4.24 6.27
CA ASP A 210 10.84 3.46 6.92
C ASP A 210 11.41 2.29 7.73
N GLN A 211 12.05 2.61 8.86
CA GLN A 211 12.67 1.62 9.75
C GLN A 211 11.70 0.57 10.33
N ARG A 212 10.38 0.80 10.25
CA ARG A 212 9.36 -0.11 10.82
C ARG A 212 9.06 -1.28 9.90
N SER A 213 9.02 -1.01 8.60
CA SER A 213 8.51 -1.99 7.63
C SER A 213 9.55 -2.40 6.59
N PHE A 214 10.57 -1.56 6.32
CA PHE A 214 11.66 -1.92 5.44
C PHE A 214 12.51 -3.04 6.04
N SER A 215 12.72 -4.09 5.26
CA SER A 215 13.59 -5.21 5.62
C SER A 215 14.04 -5.91 4.34
N MET A 216 15.34 -6.06 4.18
CA MET A 216 15.92 -6.77 3.03
C MET A 216 15.43 -8.22 2.93
N GLU A 217 15.21 -8.89 4.07
CA GLU A 217 14.61 -10.22 4.14
C GLU A 217 13.22 -10.24 3.47
N THR A 218 12.37 -9.24 3.74
CA THR A 218 11.04 -9.12 3.13
C THR A 218 11.13 -9.00 1.60
N PHE A 219 12.08 -8.22 1.09
CA PHE A 219 12.30 -8.08 -0.34
C PHE A 219 12.79 -9.39 -0.97
N GLN A 220 13.70 -10.11 -0.32
CA GLN A 220 14.19 -11.41 -0.77
C GLN A 220 13.07 -12.46 -0.80
N ASP A 221 12.23 -12.48 0.23
CA ASP A 221 11.04 -13.34 0.29
C ASP A 221 10.05 -13.02 -0.85
N ALA A 222 9.84 -11.73 -1.14
CA ALA A 222 9.00 -11.29 -2.25
C ALA A 222 9.56 -11.78 -3.60
N VAL A 223 10.86 -11.58 -3.83
CA VAL A 223 11.55 -12.07 -5.03
C VAL A 223 11.38 -13.58 -5.21
N THR A 224 11.61 -14.34 -4.14
CA THR A 224 11.46 -15.80 -4.14
C THR A 224 10.04 -16.23 -4.56
N ARG A 225 9.02 -15.53 -4.04
CA ARG A 225 7.61 -15.81 -4.38
C ARG A 225 7.27 -15.46 -5.81
N ILE A 226 7.75 -14.31 -6.30
CA ILE A 226 7.53 -13.85 -7.67
C ILE A 226 8.16 -14.81 -8.67
N GLN A 227 9.41 -15.22 -8.45
CA GLN A 227 10.13 -16.16 -9.29
C GLN A 227 9.45 -17.55 -9.30
N LYS A 228 9.02 -18.04 -8.14
CA LYS A 228 8.28 -19.31 -8.04
C LYS A 228 6.97 -19.30 -8.82
N ASN A 229 6.30 -18.16 -8.89
CA ASN A 229 5.02 -18.02 -9.58
C ASN A 229 5.18 -17.64 -11.06
N LEU A 230 6.40 -17.33 -11.52
CA LEU A 230 6.69 -16.84 -12.87
C LEU A 230 5.81 -15.64 -13.27
N SER A 231 5.52 -14.77 -12.31
CA SER A 231 4.57 -13.66 -12.49
C SER A 231 5.19 -12.40 -13.08
N MET A 232 6.53 -12.34 -13.20
CA MET A 232 7.27 -11.17 -13.71
C MET A 232 8.46 -11.61 -14.57
N SER A 233 8.93 -10.68 -15.42
CA SER A 233 10.14 -10.90 -16.21
C SER A 233 11.39 -10.92 -15.32
N GLN A 234 12.45 -11.61 -15.76
CA GLN A 234 13.72 -11.60 -15.04
C GLN A 234 14.29 -10.18 -14.94
N SER A 235 14.14 -9.36 -15.97
CA SER A 235 14.57 -7.95 -15.96
C SER A 235 13.90 -7.13 -14.87
N ASP A 236 12.59 -7.32 -14.64
CA ASP A 236 11.85 -6.59 -13.63
C ASP A 236 12.20 -7.06 -12.22
N VAL A 237 12.44 -8.37 -12.04
CA VAL A 237 12.96 -8.92 -10.79
C VAL A 237 14.32 -8.30 -10.44
N GLU A 238 15.22 -8.15 -11.42
CA GLU A 238 16.54 -7.51 -11.17
C GLU A 238 16.42 -6.02 -10.84
N LYS A 239 15.52 -5.29 -11.48
CA LYS A 239 15.24 -3.88 -11.11
C LYS A 239 14.74 -3.76 -9.68
N PHE A 240 13.80 -4.63 -9.28
CA PHE A 240 13.27 -4.64 -7.92
C PHE A 240 14.34 -4.96 -6.87
N LYS A 241 15.24 -5.92 -7.16
CA LYS A 241 16.39 -6.23 -6.31
C LYS A 241 17.33 -5.03 -6.19
N ALA A 242 17.69 -4.42 -7.32
CA ALA A 242 18.60 -3.27 -7.35
C ALA A 242 18.06 -2.09 -6.52
N LEU A 243 16.75 -1.80 -6.59
CA LEU A 243 16.11 -0.79 -5.75
C LEU A 243 16.22 -1.15 -4.25
N ALA A 244 15.98 -2.40 -3.89
CA ALA A 244 16.09 -2.87 -2.50
C ALA A 244 17.52 -2.78 -1.97
N GLU A 245 18.52 -3.17 -2.75
CA GLU A 245 19.94 -3.07 -2.43
C GLU A 245 20.37 -1.61 -2.23
N LYS A 246 19.88 -0.71 -3.09
CA LYS A 246 20.11 0.73 -2.97
C LYS A 246 19.53 1.29 -1.67
N ALA A 247 18.29 0.94 -1.33
CA ALA A 247 17.68 1.34 -0.07
C ALA A 247 18.44 0.78 1.14
N GLN A 248 18.88 -0.48 1.09
CA GLN A 248 19.68 -1.10 2.13
C GLN A 248 21.02 -0.38 2.32
N GLN A 249 21.69 0.01 1.24
CA GLN A 249 22.94 0.76 1.33
C GLN A 249 22.73 2.11 2.02
N ILE A 250 21.68 2.83 1.68
CA ILE A 250 21.31 4.10 2.34
C ILE A 250 21.05 3.88 3.83
N THR A 251 20.35 2.79 4.20
CA THR A 251 20.12 2.44 5.62
C THR A 251 21.43 2.23 6.35
N LEU A 252 22.38 1.49 5.78
CA LEU A 252 23.69 1.21 6.38
C LEU A 252 24.53 2.50 6.50
N ASP A 253 24.50 3.36 5.50
CA ASP A 253 25.23 4.63 5.52
C ASP A 253 24.64 5.60 6.56
N ASN A 254 23.34 5.59 6.76
CA ASN A 254 22.70 6.37 7.82
C ASN A 254 23.07 5.85 9.22
N MET A 255 23.08 4.53 9.43
CA MET A 255 23.50 3.92 10.70
C MET A 255 24.94 4.30 11.06
N LYS A 256 25.89 4.22 10.11
CA LYS A 256 27.28 4.64 10.34
C LYS A 256 27.38 6.10 10.71
N LYS A 257 26.61 6.97 10.06
CA LYS A 257 26.60 8.40 10.41
C LYS A 257 26.08 8.65 11.82
N ASP A 258 25.08 7.88 12.26
CA ASP A 258 24.53 8.00 13.61
C ASP A 258 25.53 7.49 14.65
N GLU A 259 26.25 6.38 14.39
CA GLU A 259 27.36 5.88 15.23
C GLU A 259 28.49 6.89 15.32
N ASP A 260 28.96 7.45 14.18
CA ASP A 260 29.99 8.48 14.15
C ASP A 260 29.58 9.76 14.92
N TYR A 261 28.27 9.98 15.07
CA TYR A 261 27.70 11.10 15.83
C TYR A 261 27.68 10.85 17.33
N GLU A 262 27.34 9.63 17.77
CA GLU A 262 27.36 9.26 19.19
C GLU A 262 28.79 9.27 19.76
N ASP A 263 29.78 8.97 18.93
CA ASP A 263 31.21 9.00 19.28
C ASP A 263 31.85 10.41 19.17
N ALA A 264 31.11 11.43 18.70
CA ALA A 264 31.64 12.76 18.55
C ALA A 264 31.78 13.50 19.90
N PRO A 265 32.86 14.30 20.14
CA PRO A 265 33.03 15.07 21.35
C PRO A 265 31.82 15.95 21.69
N GLU A 266 31.48 16.07 22.98
CA GLU A 266 30.28 16.79 23.45
C GLU A 266 30.12 18.21 22.90
N ASP A 267 31.24 18.92 22.65
CA ASP A 267 31.26 20.25 22.02
C ASP A 267 30.72 20.29 20.58
N PHE A 268 30.69 19.15 19.90
CA PHE A 268 30.15 19.00 18.54
C PHE A 268 28.66 18.67 18.54
N ILE A 269 28.21 17.92 19.55
CA ILE A 269 26.81 17.49 19.72
C ILE A 269 25.93 18.68 20.10
N GLY A 270 26.39 19.59 20.94
CA GLY A 270 25.66 20.77 21.40
C GLY A 270 25.28 21.75 20.31
N LYS A 271 26.10 21.92 19.26
CA LYS A 271 25.86 22.88 18.17
C LYS A 271 24.80 22.42 17.16
N LYS A 272 24.55 21.10 17.03
CA LYS A 272 23.58 20.55 16.07
C LYS A 272 22.21 20.30 16.65
N ASN A 273 22.10 20.07 17.95
CA ASN A 273 20.78 20.01 18.63
C ASN A 273 20.02 21.34 18.47
N VAL A 274 20.74 22.46 18.41
CA VAL A 274 20.14 23.77 18.11
C VAL A 274 19.66 23.86 16.65
N PHE A 275 20.36 23.25 15.70
CA PHE A 275 19.97 23.29 14.28
C PHE A 275 18.79 22.35 13.97
N ILE A 276 18.72 21.19 14.60
CA ILE A 276 17.59 20.23 14.45
C ILE A 276 16.32 20.77 15.10
N ILE A 277 16.43 21.50 16.22
CA ILE A 277 15.27 22.14 16.86
C ILE A 277 14.73 23.27 15.97
N PHE A 278 15.58 24.07 15.34
CA PHE A 278 15.13 25.12 14.42
C PHE A 278 14.56 24.60 13.09
N SER A 279 15.02 23.46 12.57
CA SER A 279 14.45 22.87 11.35
C SER A 279 13.12 22.12 11.59
N ARG A 280 12.79 21.75 12.85
CA ARG A 280 11.50 21.16 13.23
C ARG A 280 10.42 22.17 13.64
N VAL A 281 10.79 23.42 13.87
CA VAL A 281 9.85 24.50 14.29
C VAL A 281 9.42 25.36 13.08
N SER A 282 9.97 25.14 11.88
CA SER A 282 9.65 25.89 10.65
C SER A 282 8.87 25.04 9.62
N LEU A 283 8.07 24.07 10.08
CA LEU A 283 7.12 23.31 9.25
C LEU A 283 5.72 23.38 9.85
#